data_938a08a6a75927ce4ea145d13c4e910f
#
_entry.id   938a08a6a75927ce4ea145d13c4e910f
#
_cell.length_a   1.000
_cell.length_b   1.000
_cell.length_c   1.000
_cell.angle_alpha   90.00
_cell.angle_beta   90.00
_cell.angle_gamma   90.00
#
_symmetry.space_group_name_H-M   'P 1'
#
loop_
_entity.id
_entity.type
_entity.pdbx_description
1 polymer ?
#
loop_
_entity_poly.entity_id
_entity_poly.type
_entity_poly.pdbx_seq_one_letter_code
_entity_poly.pdbx_strand_id
1 'polypeptide(L)'
;PEHIANGMYGGILVEPVGGLKKVDKEFYVVQSEFYTKPGKKGDTLEFSFENGLAEAPSHVVFNGSAGALVKAPLTAKVGDTIRMFYINAGPNLVASWHVIGEIFDRVYAEGSIVTAPLQNVQTTVVPAGGSSMAEFKVEVPGTYINVDHSIFRIAKGAVGLIKVEGAEQPDIYKNLLK
;
A
#
# COMPACT_ATOMS: atom_id res chain seq x y z
N PRO A 1 -11.91 16.69 -10.84
CA PRO A 1 -10.78 15.74 -10.83
C PRO A 1 -9.48 16.37 -10.29
N GLU A 2 -9.22 17.65 -10.60
CA GLU A 2 -7.96 18.34 -10.28
C GLU A 2 -7.63 18.33 -8.79
N HIS A 3 -8.60 18.57 -7.92
CA HIS A 3 -8.39 18.57 -6.47
C HIS A 3 -7.93 17.20 -5.95
N ILE A 4 -8.56 16.13 -6.43
CA ILE A 4 -8.18 14.76 -6.07
C ILE A 4 -6.76 14.46 -6.59
N ALA A 5 -6.47 14.79 -7.85
CA ALA A 5 -5.15 14.60 -8.45
C ALA A 5 -4.04 15.44 -7.80
N ASN A 6 -4.39 16.43 -6.99
CA ASN A 6 -3.47 17.29 -6.23
C ASN A 6 -3.51 17.02 -4.70
N GLY A 7 -4.08 15.90 -4.27
CA GLY A 7 -3.95 15.44 -2.89
C GLY A 7 -5.18 15.65 -1.99
N MET A 8 -6.33 16.07 -2.55
CA MET A 8 -7.57 16.22 -1.78
C MET A 8 -8.29 14.86 -1.65
N TYR A 9 -7.74 13.98 -0.84
CA TYR A 9 -8.28 12.66 -0.55
C TYR A 9 -7.92 12.21 0.86
N GLY A 10 -8.58 11.17 1.33
CA GLY A 10 -8.30 10.52 2.60
C GLY A 10 -9.14 9.26 2.75
N GLY A 11 -8.93 8.53 3.83
CA GLY A 11 -9.73 7.38 4.20
C GLY A 11 -10.44 7.60 5.53
N ILE A 12 -11.57 6.93 5.69
CA ILE A 12 -12.34 6.91 6.93
C ILE A 12 -12.56 5.46 7.32
N LEU A 13 -12.16 5.11 8.54
CA LEU A 13 -12.50 3.83 9.13
C LEU A 13 -13.80 3.99 9.94
N VAL A 14 -14.83 3.24 9.55
CA VAL A 14 -16.05 3.10 10.33
C VAL A 14 -16.02 1.74 11.02
N GLU A 15 -15.80 1.75 12.32
CA GLU A 15 -15.72 0.53 13.10
C GLU A 15 -17.12 -0.05 13.39
N PRO A 16 -17.27 -1.38 13.40
CA PRO A 16 -18.50 -2.04 13.86
C PRO A 16 -18.72 -1.80 15.36
N VAL A 17 -19.94 -1.98 15.82
CA VAL A 17 -20.25 -1.98 17.24
C VAL A 17 -19.42 -3.10 17.92
N GLY A 18 -18.61 -2.72 18.90
CA GLY A 18 -17.66 -3.62 19.54
C GLY A 18 -16.24 -3.58 19.01
N GLY A 19 -16.00 -2.81 17.95
CA GLY A 19 -14.68 -2.64 17.33
C GLY A 19 -14.27 -3.80 16.43
N LEU A 20 -13.09 -3.65 15.82
CA LEU A 20 -12.43 -4.70 15.05
C LEU A 20 -11.68 -5.66 16.00
N LYS A 21 -11.42 -6.88 15.54
CA LYS A 21 -10.57 -7.83 16.27
C LYS A 21 -9.20 -7.20 16.56
N LYS A 22 -8.66 -7.37 17.77
CA LYS A 22 -7.34 -6.84 18.12
C LYS A 22 -6.24 -7.47 17.29
N VAL A 23 -5.29 -6.64 16.89
CA VAL A 23 -4.03 -7.00 16.23
C VAL A 23 -2.88 -6.26 16.92
N ASP A 24 -1.63 -6.63 16.62
CA ASP A 24 -0.46 -6.04 17.26
C ASP A 24 -0.07 -4.71 16.61
N LYS A 25 -0.28 -4.58 15.31
CA LYS A 25 0.04 -3.40 14.51
C LYS A 25 -1.09 -3.05 13.55
N GLU A 26 -1.36 -1.76 13.42
CA GLU A 26 -2.23 -1.23 12.39
C GLU A 26 -1.49 -0.20 11.56
N PHE A 27 -1.58 -0.32 10.25
CA PHE A 27 -0.96 0.60 9.30
C PHE A 27 -1.99 1.14 8.32
N TYR A 28 -1.83 2.39 7.95
CA TYR A 28 -2.64 3.10 7.00
C TYR A 28 -1.79 3.50 5.80
N VAL A 29 -2.14 3.01 4.62
CA VAL A 29 -1.42 3.29 3.38
C VAL A 29 -2.40 3.81 2.34
N VAL A 30 -2.10 4.97 1.79
CA VAL A 30 -2.86 5.58 0.70
C VAL A 30 -1.98 5.61 -0.55
N GLN A 31 -2.42 4.91 -1.59
CA GLN A 31 -1.84 5.07 -2.92
C GLN A 31 -2.52 6.22 -3.64
N SER A 32 -1.74 7.03 -4.33
CA SER A 32 -2.26 8.10 -5.18
C SER A 32 -1.37 8.35 -6.39
N GLU A 33 -1.91 9.05 -7.37
CA GLU A 33 -1.29 9.36 -8.64
C GLU A 33 -1.15 10.86 -8.82
N PHE A 34 0.02 11.29 -9.31
CA PHE A 34 0.24 12.68 -9.70
C PHE A 34 0.49 12.76 -11.20
N TYR A 35 -0.26 13.62 -11.86
CA TYR A 35 -0.20 13.89 -13.29
C TYR A 35 0.44 15.25 -13.50
N THR A 36 1.73 15.27 -13.80
CA THR A 36 2.49 16.51 -13.84
C THR A 36 3.23 16.70 -15.16
N LYS A 37 3.56 17.94 -15.44
CA LYS A 37 4.45 18.40 -16.52
C LYS A 37 5.44 19.40 -15.94
N PRO A 38 6.55 19.69 -16.64
CA PRO A 38 7.46 20.75 -16.22
C PRO A 38 6.74 22.08 -16.02
N GLY A 39 7.00 22.72 -14.89
CA GLY A 39 6.44 24.01 -14.58
C GLY A 39 7.23 25.17 -15.20
N LYS A 40 6.71 26.40 -15.04
CA LYS A 40 7.31 27.61 -15.61
C LYS A 40 8.55 28.09 -14.86
N LYS A 41 8.80 27.63 -13.66
CA LYS A 41 9.91 28.07 -12.80
C LYS A 41 10.75 26.89 -12.33
N GLY A 42 11.99 26.80 -12.78
CA GLY A 42 12.99 25.85 -12.30
C GLY A 42 12.48 24.41 -12.23
N ASP A 43 12.70 23.76 -11.10
CA ASP A 43 12.32 22.36 -10.86
C ASP A 43 10.86 22.17 -10.40
N THR A 44 9.99 23.17 -10.62
CA THR A 44 8.58 23.05 -10.27
C THR A 44 7.85 22.15 -11.24
N LEU A 45 6.83 21.45 -10.72
CA LEU A 45 5.91 20.65 -11.52
C LEU A 45 4.53 21.32 -11.48
N GLU A 46 3.85 21.31 -12.62
CA GLU A 46 2.48 21.78 -12.75
C GLU A 46 1.56 20.61 -13.08
N PHE A 47 0.32 20.68 -12.64
CA PHE A 47 -0.69 19.68 -12.99
C PHE A 47 -0.91 19.63 -14.50
N SER A 48 -1.02 18.40 -15.03
CA SER A 48 -1.28 18.14 -16.45
C SER A 48 -2.62 17.42 -16.60
N PHE A 49 -3.64 18.14 -17.04
CA PHE A 49 -4.94 17.56 -17.34
C PHE A 49 -4.86 16.54 -18.49
N GLU A 50 -4.01 16.80 -19.48
CA GLU A 50 -3.76 15.91 -20.61
C GLU A 50 -3.22 14.55 -20.15
N ASN A 51 -2.21 14.56 -19.28
CA ASN A 51 -1.67 13.33 -18.70
C ASN A 51 -2.73 12.60 -17.83
N GLY A 52 -3.61 13.37 -17.17
CA GLY A 52 -4.74 12.81 -16.43
C GLY A 52 -5.72 12.08 -17.34
N LEU A 53 -6.11 12.68 -18.45
CA LEU A 53 -6.99 12.03 -19.43
C LEU A 53 -6.34 10.82 -20.11
N ALA A 54 -5.04 10.85 -20.30
CA ALA A 54 -4.27 9.74 -20.88
C ALA A 54 -3.96 8.62 -19.86
N GLU A 55 -4.39 8.76 -18.59
CA GLU A 55 -4.06 7.83 -17.51
C GLU A 55 -2.55 7.57 -17.35
N ALA A 56 -1.74 8.59 -17.66
CA ALA A 56 -0.28 8.53 -17.67
C ALA A 56 0.34 9.32 -16.51
N PRO A 57 0.26 8.83 -15.25
CA PRO A 57 0.82 9.53 -14.11
C PRO A 57 2.35 9.60 -14.19
N SER A 58 2.91 10.75 -13.84
CA SER A 58 4.34 10.91 -13.64
C SER A 58 4.84 10.24 -12.36
N HIS A 59 3.99 10.22 -11.32
CA HIS A 59 4.27 9.56 -10.04
C HIS A 59 3.07 8.74 -9.60
N VAL A 60 3.36 7.60 -9.00
CA VAL A 60 2.40 6.78 -8.22
C VAL A 60 3.06 6.56 -6.87
N VAL A 61 2.44 7.02 -5.81
CA VAL A 61 3.13 7.14 -4.51
C VAL A 61 2.30 6.55 -3.37
N PHE A 62 2.98 6.19 -2.30
CA PHE A 62 2.34 5.88 -1.03
C PHE A 62 2.47 7.07 -0.07
N ASN A 63 1.38 7.37 0.64
CA ASN A 63 1.30 8.42 1.66
C ASN A 63 1.85 9.78 1.18
N GLY A 64 1.49 10.17 -0.05
CA GLY A 64 1.62 11.51 -0.59
C GLY A 64 2.97 11.87 -1.21
N SER A 65 4.01 11.03 -1.12
CA SER A 65 5.27 11.32 -1.82
C SER A 65 6.07 10.08 -2.19
N ALA A 66 6.84 10.17 -3.27
CA ALA A 66 7.75 9.12 -3.68
C ALA A 66 8.77 8.81 -2.56
N GLY A 67 8.81 7.55 -2.15
CA GLY A 67 9.72 7.08 -1.11
C GLY A 67 9.32 7.46 0.33
N ALA A 68 8.12 7.95 0.60
CA ALA A 68 7.67 8.25 1.97
C ALA A 68 7.88 7.06 2.90
N LEU A 69 7.37 5.88 2.52
CA LEU A 69 7.50 4.64 3.31
C LEU A 69 8.85 3.91 3.11
N VAL A 70 9.75 4.45 2.30
CA VAL A 70 11.16 4.01 2.24
C VAL A 70 12.00 4.79 3.23
N LYS A 71 11.76 6.11 3.33
CA LYS A 71 12.45 7.00 4.28
C LYS A 71 11.98 6.78 5.73
N ALA A 72 10.70 6.47 5.90
CA ALA A 72 10.08 6.15 7.18
C ALA A 72 9.38 4.79 7.08
N PRO A 73 10.11 3.67 7.13
CA PRO A 73 9.56 2.33 7.05
C PRO A 73 8.54 2.04 8.15
N LEU A 74 7.54 1.24 7.83
CA LEU A 74 6.69 0.60 8.83
C LEU A 74 7.51 -0.42 9.61
N THR A 75 7.21 -0.63 10.90
CA THR A 75 7.99 -1.53 11.75
C THR A 75 7.11 -2.52 12.50
N ALA A 76 7.55 -3.77 12.57
CA ALA A 76 6.89 -4.84 13.31
C ALA A 76 7.94 -5.80 13.92
N LYS A 77 7.49 -6.77 14.69
CA LYS A 77 8.32 -7.83 15.24
C LYS A 77 7.83 -9.18 14.76
N VAL A 78 8.73 -10.14 14.69
CA VAL A 78 8.35 -11.55 14.44
C VAL A 78 7.27 -11.98 15.43
N GLY A 79 6.19 -12.54 14.92
CA GLY A 79 5.01 -12.94 15.67
C GLY A 79 3.87 -11.92 15.67
N ASP A 80 4.14 -10.66 15.32
CA ASP A 80 3.09 -9.63 15.25
C ASP A 80 2.05 -9.99 14.17
N THR A 81 0.79 -9.78 14.49
CA THR A 81 -0.29 -9.72 13.52
C THR A 81 -0.46 -8.29 13.07
N ILE A 82 -0.35 -8.06 11.78
CA ILE A 82 -0.48 -6.75 11.15
C ILE A 82 -1.86 -6.63 10.51
N ARG A 83 -2.50 -5.47 10.69
CA ARG A 83 -3.64 -5.02 9.89
C ARG A 83 -3.21 -3.83 9.06
N MET A 84 -3.39 -3.92 7.75
CA MET A 84 -3.15 -2.79 6.85
C MET A 84 -4.47 -2.34 6.22
N PHE A 85 -4.74 -1.05 6.37
CA PHE A 85 -5.80 -0.37 5.62
C PHE A 85 -5.16 0.24 4.38
N TYR A 86 -5.54 -0.27 3.22
CA TYR A 86 -5.03 0.21 1.95
C TYR A 86 -6.12 0.94 1.18
N ILE A 87 -5.87 2.20 0.87
CA ILE A 87 -6.77 3.06 0.11
C ILE A 87 -6.11 3.38 -1.23
N ASN A 88 -6.84 3.17 -2.31
CA ASN A 88 -6.43 3.65 -3.62
C ASN A 88 -7.19 4.95 -3.94
N ALA A 89 -6.56 6.08 -3.66
CA ALA A 89 -7.14 7.40 -3.98
C ALA A 89 -7.21 7.65 -5.49
N GLY A 90 -6.54 6.87 -6.29
CA GLY A 90 -6.49 7.03 -7.75
C GLY A 90 -5.81 8.34 -8.16
N PRO A 91 -6.41 9.09 -9.11
CA PRO A 91 -7.82 9.05 -9.53
C PRO A 91 -8.20 8.00 -10.58
N ASN A 92 -7.26 7.42 -11.32
CA ASN A 92 -7.59 6.60 -12.49
C ASN A 92 -7.22 5.12 -12.35
N LEU A 93 -6.02 4.83 -11.84
CA LEU A 93 -5.46 3.47 -11.97
C LEU A 93 -5.95 2.53 -10.86
N VAL A 94 -6.29 1.33 -11.27
CA VAL A 94 -6.51 0.21 -10.35
C VAL A 94 -5.17 -0.21 -9.74
N ALA A 95 -5.12 -0.47 -8.44
CA ALA A 95 -3.95 -1.00 -7.77
C ALA A 95 -3.98 -2.53 -7.69
N SER A 96 -2.84 -3.15 -7.89
CA SER A 96 -2.58 -4.56 -7.60
C SER A 96 -1.75 -4.65 -6.32
N TRP A 97 -2.41 -4.54 -5.18
CA TRP A 97 -1.73 -4.45 -3.90
C TRP A 97 -1.14 -5.78 -3.45
N HIS A 98 0.14 -5.75 -3.08
CA HIS A 98 0.92 -6.90 -2.61
C HIS A 98 1.97 -6.48 -1.58
N VAL A 99 2.31 -7.40 -0.69
CA VAL A 99 3.51 -7.30 0.17
C VAL A 99 4.47 -8.40 -0.23
N ILE A 100 5.58 -8.04 -0.90
CA ILE A 100 6.60 -9.02 -1.32
C ILE A 100 7.23 -9.64 -0.07
N GLY A 101 7.19 -10.96 -0.02
CA GLY A 101 7.65 -11.76 1.10
C GLY A 101 6.52 -12.24 2.01
N GLU A 102 5.26 -11.94 1.70
CA GLU A 102 4.11 -12.29 2.52
C GLU A 102 2.91 -12.76 1.70
N ILE A 103 2.05 -13.52 2.34
CA ILE A 103 0.70 -13.89 1.88
C ILE A 103 -0.28 -13.36 2.92
N PHE A 104 -1.28 -12.62 2.49
CA PHE A 104 -2.31 -12.13 3.38
C PHE A 104 -3.16 -13.29 3.94
N ASP A 105 -3.22 -13.46 5.25
CA ASP A 105 -4.07 -14.46 5.89
C ASP A 105 -5.55 -14.19 5.60
N ARG A 106 -5.92 -12.91 5.62
CA ARG A 106 -7.27 -12.42 5.33
C ARG A 106 -7.25 -11.15 4.53
N VAL A 107 -8.09 -11.07 3.53
CA VAL A 107 -8.34 -9.84 2.76
C VAL A 107 -9.83 -9.53 2.81
N TYR A 108 -10.13 -8.34 3.29
CA TYR A 108 -11.46 -7.74 3.28
C TYR A 108 -11.54 -6.86 2.03
N ALA A 109 -11.90 -7.48 0.92
CA ALA A 109 -12.00 -6.81 -0.38
C ALA A 109 -12.99 -5.64 -0.31
N GLU A 110 -12.63 -4.54 -0.96
CA GLU A 110 -13.43 -3.31 -0.97
C GLU A 110 -13.75 -2.75 0.44
N GLY A 111 -12.96 -3.15 1.45
CA GLY A 111 -13.17 -2.77 2.84
C GLY A 111 -14.41 -3.37 3.51
N SER A 112 -15.06 -4.35 2.87
CA SER A 112 -16.27 -4.97 3.42
C SER A 112 -15.95 -5.94 4.54
N ILE A 113 -16.49 -5.70 5.72
CA ILE A 113 -16.38 -6.56 6.91
C ILE A 113 -17.64 -7.39 7.17
N VAL A 114 -18.67 -7.24 6.35
CA VAL A 114 -19.94 -7.99 6.49
C VAL A 114 -19.94 -9.31 5.71
N THR A 115 -19.01 -9.45 4.76
CA THR A 115 -18.77 -10.69 4.01
C THR A 115 -17.57 -11.42 4.60
N ALA A 116 -17.52 -12.74 4.40
CA ALA A 116 -16.34 -13.51 4.79
C ALA A 116 -15.11 -13.01 4.02
N PRO A 117 -13.96 -12.77 4.68
CA PRO A 117 -12.74 -12.36 4.00
C PRO A 117 -12.21 -13.46 3.09
N LEU A 118 -11.53 -13.07 2.02
CA LEU A 118 -10.70 -13.97 1.25
C LEU A 118 -9.53 -14.45 2.12
N GLN A 119 -9.11 -15.69 1.95
CA GLN A 119 -8.03 -16.28 2.73
C GLN A 119 -6.86 -16.65 1.84
N ASN A 120 -5.64 -16.51 2.37
CA ASN A 120 -4.39 -16.89 1.70
C ASN A 120 -4.24 -16.22 0.33
N VAL A 121 -4.45 -14.90 0.29
CA VAL A 121 -4.38 -14.09 -0.92
C VAL A 121 -3.03 -13.41 -1.01
N GLN A 122 -2.34 -13.57 -2.11
CA GLN A 122 -1.01 -12.98 -2.34
C GLN A 122 -1.09 -11.54 -2.86
N THR A 123 -1.99 -11.29 -3.79
CA THR A 123 -2.20 -9.97 -4.40
C THR A 123 -3.68 -9.69 -4.50
N THR A 124 -4.11 -8.51 -4.11
CA THR A 124 -5.51 -8.10 -4.17
C THR A 124 -5.71 -6.86 -5.01
N VAL A 125 -6.84 -6.79 -5.69
CA VAL A 125 -7.23 -5.65 -6.52
C VAL A 125 -7.90 -4.59 -5.65
N VAL A 126 -7.46 -3.33 -5.79
CA VAL A 126 -8.09 -2.19 -5.15
C VAL A 126 -8.44 -1.16 -6.23
N PRO A 127 -9.73 -0.97 -6.55
CA PRO A 127 -10.15 -0.04 -7.59
C PRO A 127 -9.82 1.41 -7.21
N ALA A 128 -9.74 2.28 -8.20
CA ALA A 128 -9.60 3.72 -7.96
C ALA A 128 -10.80 4.24 -7.14
N GLY A 129 -10.53 5.00 -6.09
CA GLY A 129 -11.54 5.45 -5.12
C GLY A 129 -11.99 4.37 -4.13
N GLY A 130 -11.42 3.18 -4.20
CA GLY A 130 -11.73 2.06 -3.32
C GLY A 130 -10.70 1.84 -2.21
N SER A 131 -10.97 0.85 -1.39
CA SER A 131 -10.08 0.43 -0.30
C SER A 131 -10.08 -1.08 -0.12
N SER A 132 -9.09 -1.59 0.58
CA SER A 132 -9.06 -2.98 1.06
C SER A 132 -8.42 -3.00 2.44
N MET A 133 -8.75 -3.98 3.24
CA MET A 133 -8.08 -4.24 4.50
C MET A 133 -7.50 -5.64 4.45
N ALA A 134 -6.25 -5.80 4.87
CA ALA A 134 -5.62 -7.11 4.97
C ALA A 134 -5.07 -7.34 6.37
N GLU A 135 -5.13 -8.59 6.80
CA GLU A 135 -4.50 -9.07 8.03
C GLU A 135 -3.54 -10.20 7.70
N PHE A 136 -2.35 -10.16 8.28
CA PHE A 136 -1.34 -11.20 8.13
C PHE A 136 -0.39 -11.20 9.32
N LYS A 137 0.19 -12.38 9.60
CA LYS A 137 1.17 -12.54 10.68
C LYS A 137 2.56 -12.63 10.09
N VAL A 138 3.48 -11.79 10.56
CA VAL A 138 4.88 -11.83 10.12
C VAL A 138 5.66 -12.83 10.97
N GLU A 139 6.19 -13.87 10.33
CA GLU A 139 6.83 -14.99 11.01
C GLU A 139 8.36 -15.03 10.84
N VAL A 140 8.91 -14.26 9.90
CA VAL A 140 10.33 -14.24 9.59
C VAL A 140 10.86 -12.81 9.71
N PRO A 141 12.03 -12.57 10.33
CA PRO A 141 12.62 -11.24 10.35
C PRO A 141 13.15 -10.85 8.97
N GLY A 142 13.12 -9.57 8.66
CA GLY A 142 13.61 -9.05 7.38
C GLY A 142 12.91 -7.79 6.93
N THR A 143 13.13 -7.45 5.67
CA THR A 143 12.48 -6.31 5.03
C THR A 143 11.48 -6.82 3.99
N TYR A 144 10.21 -6.60 4.26
CA TYR A 144 9.12 -6.86 3.34
C TYR A 144 8.85 -5.61 2.52
N ILE A 145 8.36 -5.76 1.30
CA ILE A 145 8.17 -4.63 0.39
C ILE A 145 6.70 -4.52 0.01
N ASN A 146 6.04 -3.49 0.52
CA ASN A 146 4.69 -3.14 0.12
C ASN A 146 4.73 -2.44 -1.25
N VAL A 147 3.98 -2.96 -2.22
CA VAL A 147 4.01 -2.48 -3.62
C VAL A 147 2.63 -2.43 -4.25
N ASP A 148 2.51 -1.63 -5.29
CA ASP A 148 1.57 -1.90 -6.38
C ASP A 148 2.30 -2.83 -7.36
N HIS A 149 1.79 -4.06 -7.50
CA HIS A 149 2.44 -5.09 -8.32
C HIS A 149 2.21 -4.91 -9.84
N SER A 150 1.59 -3.83 -10.28
CA SER A 150 1.83 -3.27 -11.60
C SER A 150 3.25 -2.71 -11.63
N ILE A 151 4.24 -3.61 -11.66
CA ILE A 151 5.56 -3.51 -11.05
C ILE A 151 6.40 -2.29 -11.48
N PHE A 152 6.22 -1.80 -12.69
CA PHE A 152 6.90 -0.58 -13.16
C PHE A 152 6.47 0.69 -12.41
N ARG A 153 5.39 0.64 -11.63
CA ARG A 153 4.98 1.74 -10.75
C ARG A 153 5.93 1.93 -9.57
N ILE A 154 6.75 0.93 -9.22
CA ILE A 154 7.85 1.09 -8.25
C ILE A 154 8.78 2.22 -8.69
N ALA A 155 9.14 2.28 -9.97
CA ALA A 155 9.98 3.35 -10.52
C ALA A 155 9.30 4.73 -10.46
N LYS A 156 7.97 4.78 -10.31
CA LYS A 156 7.19 6.01 -10.11
C LYS A 156 6.95 6.34 -8.64
N GLY A 157 7.37 5.48 -7.71
CA GLY A 157 7.29 5.71 -6.27
C GLY A 157 6.34 4.81 -5.48
N ALA A 158 5.63 3.86 -6.12
CA ALA A 158 4.69 2.95 -5.47
C ALA A 158 5.41 1.80 -4.74
N VAL A 159 6.22 2.17 -3.75
CA VAL A 159 7.00 1.25 -2.90
C VAL A 159 7.06 1.74 -1.46
N GLY A 160 6.93 0.82 -0.52
CA GLY A 160 7.11 1.05 0.90
C GLY A 160 7.78 -0.14 1.57
N LEU A 161 8.47 0.09 2.67
CA LEU A 161 9.18 -0.96 3.40
C LEU A 161 8.46 -1.26 4.73
N ILE A 162 8.41 -2.55 5.07
CA ILE A 162 8.02 -3.04 6.38
C ILE A 162 9.23 -3.77 6.96
N LYS A 163 9.82 -3.23 8.01
CA LYS A 163 10.95 -3.84 8.70
C LYS A 163 10.43 -4.70 9.85
N VAL A 164 10.73 -5.97 9.81
CA VAL A 164 10.36 -6.95 10.84
C VAL A 164 11.61 -7.37 11.58
N GLU A 165 11.64 -7.07 12.88
CA GLU A 165 12.73 -7.39 13.79
C GLU A 165 12.42 -8.67 14.57
N GLY A 166 13.43 -9.48 14.86
CA GLY A 166 13.28 -10.69 15.68
C GLY A 166 14.35 -11.72 15.41
N ALA A 167 14.20 -12.88 16.05
CA ALA A 167 15.08 -14.01 15.83
C ALA A 167 14.82 -14.67 14.47
N GLU A 168 15.89 -15.14 13.83
CA GLU A 168 15.77 -15.94 12.59
C GLU A 168 14.88 -17.17 12.82
N GLN A 169 14.16 -17.56 11.79
CA GLN A 169 13.25 -18.72 11.79
C GLN A 169 13.68 -19.71 10.68
N PRO A 170 14.79 -20.45 10.89
CA PRO A 170 15.39 -21.26 9.84
C PRO A 170 14.51 -22.44 9.39
N ASP A 171 13.51 -22.82 10.19
CA ASP A 171 12.54 -23.85 9.83
C ASP A 171 11.46 -23.33 8.86
N ILE A 172 11.26 -21.99 8.80
CA ILE A 172 10.32 -21.33 7.89
C ILE A 172 11.07 -20.81 6.67
N TYR A 173 12.18 -20.10 6.90
CA TYR A 173 12.99 -19.51 5.83
C TYR A 173 14.47 -19.64 6.12
N LYS A 174 15.22 -20.17 5.15
CA LYS A 174 16.66 -20.29 5.20
C LYS A 174 17.27 -19.85 3.87
N ASN A 175 18.16 -18.86 3.92
CA ASN A 175 18.93 -18.48 2.74
C ASN A 175 19.99 -19.55 2.46
N LEU A 176 19.91 -20.20 1.32
CA LEU A 176 20.85 -21.24 0.90
C LEU A 176 22.05 -20.69 0.10
N LEU A 177 22.04 -19.40 -0.22
CA LEU A 177 23.06 -18.70 -0.99
C LEU A 177 24.07 -17.99 -0.07
N LYS A 178 24.65 -18.72 0.88
CA LYS A 178 25.78 -18.22 1.68
C LYS A 178 27.08 -18.68 1.07
#